data_40cdf58761fad7466c78ae56d49afbef
#
_entry.id   40cdf58761fad7466c78ae56d49afbef
#
_cell.length_a   1.000
_cell.length_b   1.000
_cell.length_c   1.000
_cell.angle_alpha   90.00
_cell.angle_beta   90.00
_cell.angle_gamma   90.00
#
_symmetry.space_group_name_H-M   'P 1'
#
loop_
_entity.id
_entity.type
_entity.pdbx_description
1 polymer ?
#
loop_
_entity_poly.entity_id
_entity_poly.type
_entity_poly.pdbx_seq_one_letter_code
_entity_poly.pdbx_strand_id
1 'polypeptide(L)'
;MKYTINIGLHNNNFSNAVMHINNAKQTGYFDDYHIREMNGIYNGVTEPTMVLTFNTKADITSIVPLIEKWCKQMTQVCIAMQLKDNDNNTFGALIYDRDFRGHQSPFDNKYFLTND
;
A
#
# COMPACT_ATOMS: atom_id res chain seq x y z
N MET A 1 -14.31 -1.07 4.56
CA MET A 1 -12.96 -1.11 5.16
C MET A 1 -12.12 0.07 4.66
N LYS A 2 -11.32 0.63 5.53
CA LYS A 2 -10.47 1.77 5.20
C LYS A 2 -9.01 1.32 5.09
N TYR A 3 -8.41 1.61 3.97
CA TYR A 3 -7.00 1.33 3.72
C TYR A 3 -6.19 2.61 3.73
N THR A 4 -5.02 2.57 4.36
CA THR A 4 -4.02 3.63 4.30
C THR A 4 -2.71 3.02 3.80
N ILE A 5 -2.20 3.57 2.71
CA ILE A 5 -1.07 2.98 1.98
C ILE A 5 0.01 4.04 1.82
N ASN A 6 1.22 3.74 2.29
CA ASN A 6 2.36 4.65 2.23
C ASN A 6 3.31 4.20 1.13
N ILE A 7 3.48 5.05 0.12
CA ILE A 7 4.30 4.78 -1.06
C ILE A 7 5.46 5.76 -1.09
N GLY A 8 6.69 5.26 -1.04
CA GLY A 8 7.87 6.10 -1.18
C GLY A 8 7.98 6.66 -2.60
N LEU A 9 8.41 7.91 -2.72
CA LEU A 9 8.51 8.59 -4.00
C LEU A 9 9.94 8.73 -4.52
N HIS A 10 10.94 8.16 -3.84
CA HIS A 10 12.34 8.35 -4.24
C HIS A 10 12.67 7.79 -5.62
N ASN A 11 11.99 6.73 -6.07
CA ASN A 11 12.16 6.14 -7.40
C ASN A 11 11.03 6.50 -8.36
N ASN A 12 10.08 7.33 -7.92
CA ASN A 12 8.90 7.68 -8.70
C ASN A 12 8.58 9.15 -8.50
N ASN A 13 8.01 9.77 -9.52
CA ASN A 13 7.38 11.05 -9.31
C ASN A 13 5.93 10.85 -8.87
N PHE A 14 5.36 11.91 -8.35
CA PHE A 14 3.96 11.91 -7.89
C PHE A 14 3.00 11.53 -9.00
N SER A 15 3.20 12.05 -10.21
CA SER A 15 2.30 11.80 -11.34
C SER A 15 2.29 10.32 -11.74
N ASN A 16 3.45 9.66 -11.71
CA ASN A 16 3.54 8.23 -12.02
C ASN A 16 2.74 7.39 -11.01
N ALA A 17 2.88 7.70 -9.73
CA ALA A 17 2.13 7.00 -8.69
C ALA A 17 0.63 7.23 -8.84
N VAL A 18 0.19 8.46 -9.09
CA VAL A 18 -1.22 8.78 -9.31
C VAL A 18 -1.78 8.02 -10.51
N MET A 19 -1.00 7.86 -11.58
CA MET A 19 -1.43 7.08 -12.74
C MET A 19 -1.79 5.65 -12.36
N HIS A 20 -0.95 4.98 -11.60
CA HIS A 20 -1.22 3.60 -11.16
C HIS A 20 -2.43 3.53 -10.24
N ILE A 21 -2.60 4.51 -9.36
CA ILE A 21 -3.75 4.58 -8.47
C ILE A 21 -5.04 4.79 -9.26
N ASN A 22 -5.05 5.70 -10.22
CA ASN A 22 -6.21 5.92 -11.09
C ASN A 22 -6.59 4.69 -11.90
N ASN A 23 -5.60 3.93 -12.37
CA ASN A 23 -5.85 2.67 -13.07
C ASN A 23 -6.58 1.67 -12.16
N ALA A 24 -6.20 1.58 -10.90
CA ALA A 24 -6.86 0.71 -9.93
C ALA A 24 -8.31 1.16 -9.68
N LYS A 25 -8.54 2.47 -9.57
CA LYS A 25 -9.89 3.01 -9.44
C LYS A 25 -10.75 2.64 -10.64
N GLN A 26 -10.24 2.83 -11.84
CA GLN A 26 -10.97 2.51 -13.08
C GLN A 26 -11.26 1.03 -13.21
N THR A 27 -10.39 0.18 -12.65
CA THR A 27 -10.57 -1.27 -12.66
C THR A 27 -11.58 -1.74 -11.59
N GLY A 28 -11.97 -0.86 -10.68
CA GLY A 28 -13.02 -1.15 -9.69
C GLY A 28 -12.53 -1.62 -8.33
N TYR A 29 -11.26 -1.46 -8.02
CA TYR A 29 -10.76 -1.83 -6.69
C TYR A 29 -11.30 -0.94 -5.59
N PHE A 30 -11.51 0.35 -5.89
CA PHE A 30 -12.09 1.31 -4.96
C PHE A 30 -12.70 2.47 -5.76
N ASP A 31 -13.53 3.26 -5.11
CA ASP A 31 -14.17 4.41 -5.75
C ASP A 31 -13.36 5.69 -5.52
N ASP A 32 -13.66 6.41 -4.45
CA ASP A 32 -12.97 7.64 -4.14
C ASP A 32 -11.74 7.38 -3.29
N TYR A 33 -10.74 8.23 -3.47
CA TYR A 33 -9.52 8.15 -2.69
C TYR A 33 -9.00 9.54 -2.37
N HIS A 34 -8.17 9.61 -1.33
CA HIS A 34 -7.47 10.82 -0.94
C HIS A 34 -5.97 10.58 -0.97
N ILE A 35 -5.24 11.58 -1.41
CA ILE A 35 -3.79 11.53 -1.45
C ILE A 35 -3.25 12.74 -0.72
N ARG A 36 -2.22 12.53 0.10
CA ARG A 36 -1.41 13.60 0.66
C ARG A 36 0.06 13.24 0.56
N GLU A 37 0.91 14.24 0.54
CA GLU A 37 2.36 14.04 0.60
C GLU A 37 2.83 14.29 2.03
N MET A 38 3.86 13.55 2.42
CA MET A 38 4.56 13.78 3.68
C MET A 38 6.01 13.35 3.53
N ASN A 39 6.84 13.75 4.48
CA ASN A 39 8.20 13.25 4.57
C ASN A 39 8.20 12.03 5.47
N GLY A 40 8.60 10.89 4.92
CA GLY A 40 8.82 9.68 5.69
C GLY A 40 10.29 9.53 6.04
N ILE A 41 10.59 8.69 7.02
CA ILE A 41 11.96 8.34 7.37
C ILE A 41 12.14 6.85 7.09
N TYR A 42 13.14 6.54 6.28
CA TYR A 42 13.49 5.17 5.93
C TYR A 42 15.00 4.99 6.09
N ASN A 43 15.38 4.05 6.93
CA ASN A 43 16.80 3.81 7.28
C ASN A 43 17.53 5.11 7.68
N GLY A 44 16.87 5.97 8.45
CA GLY A 44 17.44 7.24 8.91
C GLY A 44 17.47 8.34 7.86
N VAL A 45 16.97 8.09 6.67
CA VAL A 45 16.94 9.06 5.57
C VAL A 45 15.51 9.55 5.37
N THR A 46 15.35 10.87 5.32
CA THR A 46 14.06 11.48 4.99
C THR A 46 13.78 11.35 3.50
N GLU A 47 12.60 10.85 3.14
CA GLU A 47 12.19 10.76 1.75
C GLU A 47 10.75 11.23 1.57
N PRO A 48 10.42 11.79 0.39
CA PRO A 48 9.03 12.11 0.08
C PRO A 48 8.19 10.84 0.04
N THR A 49 7.00 10.91 0.63
CA THR A 49 6.09 9.78 0.72
C THR A 49 4.69 10.21 0.33
N MET A 50 4.02 9.38 -0.48
CA MET A 50 2.61 9.54 -0.77
C MET A 50 1.81 8.70 0.23
N VAL A 51 0.80 9.31 0.84
CA VAL A 51 -0.15 8.59 1.68
C VAL A 51 -1.49 8.53 0.95
N LEU A 52 -1.86 7.33 0.54
CA LEU A 52 -3.12 7.04 -0.14
C LEU A 52 -4.12 6.47 0.86
N THR A 53 -5.32 7.01 0.85
CA THR A 53 -6.40 6.54 1.72
C THR A 53 -7.65 6.30 0.88
N PHE A 54 -8.29 5.15 1.07
CA PHE A 54 -9.57 4.87 0.40
C PHE A 54 -10.40 3.90 1.23
N ASN A 55 -11.70 3.92 0.98
CA ASN A 55 -12.63 2.95 1.52
C ASN A 55 -13.06 2.01 0.42
N THR A 56 -13.21 0.74 0.73
CA THR A 56 -13.68 -0.26 -0.22
C THR A 56 -14.32 -1.42 0.51
N LYS A 57 -15.20 -2.13 -0.18
CA LYS A 57 -15.74 -3.41 0.29
C LYS A 57 -14.80 -4.57 -0.02
N ALA A 58 -13.79 -4.34 -0.86
CA ALA A 58 -12.82 -5.35 -1.20
C ALA A 58 -12.02 -5.75 0.04
N ASP A 59 -11.86 -7.05 0.23
CA ASP A 59 -11.10 -7.56 1.35
C ASP A 59 -9.60 -7.62 1.02
N ILE A 60 -8.85 -8.05 2.01
CA ILE A 60 -7.40 -8.08 1.93
C ILE A 60 -6.90 -9.01 0.81
N THR A 61 -7.65 -10.06 0.47
CA THR A 61 -7.25 -10.99 -0.58
C THR A 61 -7.29 -10.37 -1.97
N SER A 62 -8.03 -9.27 -2.12
CA SER A 62 -8.08 -8.49 -3.37
C SER A 62 -7.06 -7.35 -3.35
N ILE A 63 -6.87 -6.70 -2.22
CA ILE A 63 -6.03 -5.49 -2.13
C ILE A 63 -4.54 -5.83 -2.06
N VAL A 64 -4.14 -6.88 -1.35
CA VAL A 64 -2.71 -7.22 -1.22
C VAL A 64 -2.07 -7.54 -2.58
N PRO A 65 -2.69 -8.33 -3.48
CA PRO A 65 -2.11 -8.53 -4.81
C PRO A 65 -1.95 -7.24 -5.62
N LEU A 66 -2.87 -6.29 -5.47
CA LEU A 66 -2.76 -4.99 -6.10
C LEU A 66 -1.53 -4.22 -5.59
N ILE A 67 -1.31 -4.23 -4.28
CA ILE A 67 -0.16 -3.55 -3.68
C ILE A 67 1.15 -4.24 -4.08
N GLU A 68 1.17 -5.57 -4.13
CA GLU A 68 2.33 -6.32 -4.65
C GLU A 68 2.68 -5.90 -6.08
N LYS A 69 1.67 -5.75 -6.92
CA LYS A 69 1.84 -5.27 -8.29
C LYS A 69 2.39 -3.84 -8.30
N TRP A 70 1.91 -2.96 -7.43
CA TRP A 70 2.43 -1.60 -7.30
C TRP A 70 3.89 -1.58 -6.86
N CYS A 71 4.31 -2.47 -5.97
CA CYS A 71 5.72 -2.59 -5.60
C CYS A 71 6.58 -2.79 -6.85
N LYS A 72 6.17 -3.68 -7.72
CA LYS A 72 6.88 -3.96 -8.96
C LYS A 72 6.83 -2.78 -9.94
N GLN A 73 5.64 -2.24 -10.15
CA GLN A 73 5.43 -1.15 -11.12
C GLN A 73 6.11 0.15 -10.70
N MET A 74 6.19 0.41 -9.41
CA MET A 74 6.77 1.64 -8.86
C MET A 74 8.17 1.43 -8.31
N THR A 75 8.78 0.28 -8.56
CA THR A 75 10.15 -0.04 -8.12
C THR A 75 10.33 0.14 -6.61
N GLN A 76 9.37 -0.34 -5.85
CA GLN A 76 9.42 -0.32 -4.39
C GLN A 76 9.81 -1.69 -3.86
N VAL A 77 10.70 -1.71 -2.86
CA VAL A 77 11.00 -2.96 -2.16
C VAL A 77 9.76 -3.41 -1.38
N CYS A 78 9.14 -2.48 -0.69
CA CYS A 78 7.90 -2.74 0.03
C CYS A 78 7.03 -1.47 0.10
N ILE A 79 5.76 -1.69 0.37
CA ILE A 79 4.79 -0.63 0.59
C ILE A 79 4.08 -0.94 1.91
N ALA A 80 4.01 0.03 2.82
CA ALA A 80 3.32 -0.14 4.08
C ALA A 80 1.81 0.01 3.88
N MET A 81 1.05 -0.90 4.45
CA MET A 81 -0.40 -0.89 4.39
C MET A 81 -0.98 -0.96 5.79
N GLN A 82 -1.98 -0.14 6.04
CA GLN A 82 -2.85 -0.28 7.21
C GLN A 82 -4.29 -0.52 6.75
N LEU A 83 -4.97 -1.38 7.44
CA LEU A 83 -6.38 -1.68 7.21
C LEU A 83 -7.15 -1.48 8.50
N LYS A 84 -8.22 -0.71 8.44
CA LYS A 84 -9.19 -0.59 9.51
C LYS A 84 -10.48 -1.24 9.05
N ASP A 85 -10.89 -2.31 9.72
CA ASP A 85 -12.10 -3.04 9.35
C ASP A 85 -13.35 -2.36 9.90
N ASN A 86 -14.52 -2.97 9.62
CA ASN A 86 -15.80 -2.41 10.04
C ASN A 86 -16.02 -2.45 11.55
N ASP A 87 -15.26 -3.27 12.27
CA ASP A 87 -15.30 -3.37 13.72
C ASP A 87 -14.27 -2.50 14.40
N ASN A 88 -13.61 -1.60 13.65
CA ASN A 88 -12.55 -0.71 14.10
C ASN A 88 -11.27 -1.42 14.52
N ASN A 89 -11.08 -2.67 14.13
CA ASN A 89 -9.80 -3.35 14.32
C ASN A 89 -8.81 -2.83 13.27
N THR A 90 -7.58 -2.55 13.68
CA THR A 90 -6.54 -2.05 12.81
C THR A 90 -5.48 -3.12 12.61
N PHE A 91 -5.11 -3.34 11.34
CA PHE A 91 -4.08 -4.29 10.93
C PHE A 91 -3.03 -3.53 10.14
N GLY A 92 -1.77 -3.90 10.32
CA GLY A 92 -0.68 -3.30 9.55
C GLY A 92 0.22 -4.37 8.98
N ALA A 93 0.80 -4.08 7.82
CA ALA A 93 1.74 -4.97 7.16
C ALA A 93 2.66 -4.21 6.24
N LEU A 94 3.84 -4.77 6.03
CA LEU A 94 4.73 -4.40 4.92
C LEU A 94 4.48 -5.39 3.79
N ILE A 95 4.08 -4.86 2.65
CA ILE A 95 3.80 -5.66 1.46
C ILE A 95 5.00 -5.56 0.54
N TYR A 96 5.59 -6.70 0.21
CA TYR A 96 6.77 -6.77 -0.65
C TYR A 96 6.40 -7.17 -2.07
N ASP A 97 7.25 -6.78 -3.01
CA ASP A 97 7.18 -7.34 -4.35
C ASP A 97 7.26 -8.87 -4.23
N ARG A 98 6.31 -9.57 -4.83
CA ARG A 98 6.22 -11.03 -4.79
C ARG A 98 7.49 -11.71 -5.28
N ASP A 99 8.16 -11.09 -6.23
CA ASP A 99 9.38 -11.63 -6.84
C ASP A 99 10.64 -11.25 -6.05
N PHE A 100 10.50 -10.50 -4.95
CA PHE A 100 11.65 -10.09 -4.14
C PHE A 100 12.19 -11.27 -3.37
N ARG A 101 13.46 -11.61 -3.63
CA ARG A 101 14.09 -12.76 -3.01
C ARG A 101 14.26 -12.58 -1.51
N GLY A 102 14.04 -13.65 -0.77
CA GLY A 102 14.18 -13.66 0.67
C GLY A 102 12.93 -13.22 1.42
N HIS A 103 11.88 -12.83 0.70
CA HIS A 103 10.61 -12.48 1.29
C HIS A 103 9.53 -13.42 0.80
N GLN A 104 8.67 -13.81 1.72
CA GLN A 104 7.51 -14.59 1.40
C GLN A 104 6.32 -13.66 1.18
N SER A 105 5.30 -14.16 0.47
CA SER A 105 4.07 -13.42 0.30
C SER A 105 3.43 -13.14 1.65
N PRO A 106 2.88 -11.92 1.88
CA PRO A 106 2.11 -11.64 3.10
C PRO A 106 0.98 -12.62 3.33
N PHE A 107 0.40 -13.18 2.28
CA PHE A 107 -0.65 -14.20 2.43
C PHE A 107 -0.13 -15.46 3.09
N ASP A 108 1.10 -15.86 2.78
CA ASP A 108 1.64 -17.11 3.26
C ASP A 108 2.05 -17.03 4.72
N ASN A 109 2.46 -15.86 5.17
CA ASN A 109 3.08 -15.67 6.47
C ASN A 109 2.25 -14.87 7.46
N LYS A 110 1.13 -14.31 7.04
CA LYS A 110 0.24 -13.54 7.92
C LYS A 110 0.99 -12.42 8.66
N TYR A 111 1.61 -11.53 7.92
CA TYR A 111 2.40 -10.43 8.49
C TYR A 111 1.58 -9.38 9.21
N PHE A 112 0.30 -9.56 9.30
CA PHE A 112 -0.57 -8.53 9.84
C PHE A 112 -0.40 -8.43 11.33
N LEU A 113 -0.03 -7.24 11.75
CA LEU A 113 0.01 -6.88 13.16
C LEU A 113 -1.33 -6.29 13.52
N THR A 114 -1.93 -6.78 14.59
CA THR A 114 -3.18 -6.22 15.09
C THR A 114 -2.85 -5.15 16.10
N ASN A 115 -3.40 -3.97 15.89
CA ASN A 115 -3.31 -2.87 16.85
C ASN A 115 -4.64 -2.78 17.57
N ASP A 116 -4.65 -3.21 18.77
CA ASP A 116 -5.86 -3.16 19.60
C ASP A 116 -6.04 -1.78 20.22
#